data_f6250b0ec9dbe382c1227156815bf81e
#
_entry.id   f6250b0ec9dbe382c1227156815bf81e
#
_cell.length_a   1.000
_cell.length_b   1.000
_cell.length_c   1.000
_cell.angle_alpha   90.00
_cell.angle_beta   90.00
_cell.angle_gamma   90.00
#
_symmetry.space_group_name_H-M   'P 1'
#
loop_
_entity.id
_entity.type
_entity.pdbx_description
1 polymer ?
#
loop_
_entity_poly.entity_id
_entity_poly.type
_entity_poly.pdbx_seq_one_letter_code
_entity_poly.pdbx_strand_id
1 'polypeptide(L)'
;MADTSDNEPNWARDLHEIGLEVGRPLKSSIDIEASADDVWRTISKSGNLKDCHPFCAETNVLTWPGNGSQDTITYLSGFTYTRNFVAWFGGVGYDIELGDRPNTTARVLWRIEKKSDKRSSLSIEVVPLLKTGLSDEKKRQYTERLFGSVLQHYLDCVVRGYEYHVVTGKSVKSDQFGRNPHYSAH
;
A
#
# COMPACT_ATOMS: atom_id res chain seq x y z
N MET A 1 -34.59 -4.16 2.20
CA MET A 1 -33.33 -3.83 1.51
C MET A 1 -32.58 -2.89 2.46
N ALA A 2 -31.52 -3.36 3.09
CA ALA A 2 -30.70 -2.52 3.96
C ALA A 2 -29.86 -1.59 3.05
N ASP A 3 -29.98 -0.30 3.29
CA ASP A 3 -29.20 0.73 2.62
C ASP A 3 -27.74 0.55 3.00
N THR A 4 -26.91 0.14 2.05
CA THR A 4 -25.47 -0.11 2.25
C THR A 4 -24.64 1.19 2.17
N SER A 5 -25.30 2.36 2.05
CA SER A 5 -24.63 3.66 1.86
C SER A 5 -23.97 4.24 3.12
N ASP A 6 -24.33 3.76 4.31
CA ASP A 6 -23.84 4.33 5.58
C ASP A 6 -22.43 3.85 5.99
N ASN A 7 -21.81 2.93 5.26
CA ASN A 7 -20.50 2.34 5.62
C ASN A 7 -19.36 2.66 4.63
N GLU A 8 -19.63 3.41 3.56
CA GLU A 8 -18.58 3.79 2.63
C GLU A 8 -17.72 4.93 3.20
N PRO A 9 -16.39 4.81 3.13
CA PRO A 9 -15.50 5.87 3.56
C PRO A 9 -15.72 7.13 2.71
N ASN A 10 -15.64 8.31 3.31
CA ASN A 10 -15.92 9.59 2.64
C ASN A 10 -15.18 9.77 1.30
N TRP A 11 -13.96 9.22 1.18
CA TRP A 11 -13.17 9.28 -0.04
C TRP A 11 -13.70 8.40 -1.18
N ALA A 12 -14.60 7.46 -0.89
CA ALA A 12 -15.15 6.54 -1.90
C ALA A 12 -16.36 7.13 -2.65
N ARG A 13 -16.96 8.18 -2.12
CA ARG A 13 -18.17 8.80 -2.70
C ARG A 13 -17.96 9.29 -4.14
N ASP A 14 -16.79 9.88 -4.40
CA ASP A 14 -16.45 10.42 -5.72
C ASP A 14 -16.06 9.34 -6.74
N LEU A 15 -15.85 8.09 -6.29
CA LEU A 15 -15.44 7.01 -7.18
C LEU A 15 -16.52 6.64 -8.19
N HIS A 16 -17.78 6.67 -7.79
CA HIS A 16 -18.92 6.35 -8.68
C HIS A 16 -19.01 7.33 -9.87
N GLU A 17 -18.63 8.60 -9.65
CA GLU A 17 -18.62 9.62 -10.71
C GLU A 17 -17.61 9.29 -11.81
N ILE A 18 -16.53 8.58 -11.48
CA ILE A 18 -15.50 8.14 -12.43
C ILE A 18 -15.64 6.67 -12.83
N GLY A 19 -16.78 6.04 -12.49
CA GLY A 19 -17.09 4.66 -12.87
C GLY A 19 -16.33 3.58 -12.08
N LEU A 20 -15.93 3.90 -10.84
CA LEU A 20 -15.26 2.97 -9.93
C LEU A 20 -16.10 2.70 -8.68
N GLU A 21 -15.88 1.55 -8.07
CA GLU A 21 -16.46 1.13 -6.78
C GLU A 21 -15.41 0.43 -5.94
N VAL A 22 -15.61 0.42 -4.63
CA VAL A 22 -14.72 -0.20 -3.66
C VAL A 22 -14.87 -1.71 -3.68
N GLY A 23 -13.76 -2.44 -3.85
CA GLY A 23 -13.68 -3.88 -3.69
C GLY A 23 -13.34 -4.30 -2.26
N ARG A 24 -13.23 -5.62 -2.04
CA ARG A 24 -12.88 -6.16 -0.71
C ARG A 24 -11.42 -5.85 -0.35
N PRO A 25 -11.17 -5.15 0.78
CA PRO A 25 -9.81 -4.80 1.17
C PRO A 25 -9.01 -6.01 1.66
N LEU A 26 -7.68 -5.92 1.49
CA LEU A 26 -6.70 -6.80 2.11
C LEU A 26 -5.77 -5.97 2.99
N LYS A 27 -5.44 -6.51 4.17
CA LYS A 27 -4.60 -5.80 5.14
C LYS A 27 -3.50 -6.72 5.68
N SER A 28 -2.30 -6.17 5.85
CA SER A 28 -1.25 -6.76 6.67
C SER A 28 -0.79 -5.75 7.72
N SER A 29 -0.35 -6.25 8.87
CA SER A 29 0.19 -5.42 9.95
C SER A 29 1.29 -6.15 10.69
N ILE A 30 2.23 -5.38 11.27
CA ILE A 30 3.33 -5.90 12.07
C ILE A 30 3.59 -4.99 13.27
N ASP A 31 3.89 -5.59 14.42
CA ASP A 31 4.40 -4.87 15.58
C ASP A 31 5.89 -4.59 15.38
N ILE A 32 6.33 -3.40 15.76
CA ILE A 32 7.70 -2.92 15.58
C ILE A 32 8.24 -2.46 16.94
N GLU A 33 9.37 -2.99 17.37
CA GLU A 33 10.06 -2.60 18.59
C GLU A 33 10.84 -1.28 18.39
N ALA A 34 10.07 -0.24 18.00
CA ALA A 34 10.51 1.12 17.81
C ALA A 34 9.36 2.10 18.03
N SER A 35 9.69 3.37 18.28
CA SER A 35 8.68 4.41 18.46
C SER A 35 7.88 4.68 17.18
N ALA A 36 6.66 5.19 17.32
CA ALA A 36 5.85 5.64 16.17
C ALA A 36 6.59 6.71 15.34
N ASP A 37 7.38 7.57 16.00
CA ASP A 37 8.17 8.61 15.33
C ASP A 37 9.31 8.04 14.48
N ASP A 38 9.94 6.94 14.90
CA ASP A 38 10.97 6.26 14.12
C ASP A 38 10.36 5.61 12.87
N VAL A 39 9.21 4.96 13.03
CA VAL A 39 8.46 4.37 11.91
C VAL A 39 8.01 5.48 10.94
N TRP A 40 7.46 6.58 11.47
CA TRP A 40 7.06 7.73 10.64
C TRP A 40 8.24 8.32 9.87
N ARG A 41 9.37 8.54 10.53
CA ARG A 41 10.60 9.05 9.90
C ARG A 41 11.06 8.17 8.74
N THR A 42 10.87 6.86 8.88
CA THR A 42 11.21 5.89 7.82
C THR A 42 10.21 5.96 6.66
N ILE A 43 8.91 5.81 6.91
CA ILE A 43 7.93 5.77 5.81
C ILE A 43 7.75 7.12 5.13
N SER A 44 8.01 8.25 5.81
CA SER A 44 7.93 9.60 5.25
C SER A 44 9.23 10.08 4.59
N LYS A 45 10.31 9.28 4.63
CA LYS A 45 11.56 9.60 3.94
C LYS A 45 11.39 9.45 2.43
N SER A 46 11.87 10.44 1.67
CA SER A 46 11.90 10.35 0.19
C SER A 46 12.73 9.14 -0.27
N GLY A 47 12.19 8.35 -1.20
CA GLY A 47 12.87 7.18 -1.73
C GLY A 47 13.01 5.99 -0.77
N ASN A 48 12.22 5.95 0.32
CA ASN A 48 12.28 4.90 1.34
C ASN A 48 12.09 3.47 0.80
N LEU A 49 11.43 3.30 -0.34
CA LEU A 49 11.24 2.00 -0.98
C LEU A 49 12.55 1.28 -1.26
N LYS A 50 13.61 2.01 -1.61
CA LYS A 50 14.92 1.42 -1.91
C LYS A 50 15.53 0.71 -0.71
N ASP A 51 15.29 1.24 0.48
CA ASP A 51 15.85 0.70 1.73
C ASP A 51 14.93 -0.33 2.40
N CYS A 52 13.62 -0.22 2.17
CA CYS A 52 12.63 -0.95 2.98
C CYS A 52 11.85 -2.01 2.20
N HIS A 53 11.74 -1.89 0.86
CA HIS A 53 10.78 -2.69 0.11
C HIS A 53 11.44 -3.89 -0.59
N PRO A 54 11.09 -5.16 -0.22
CA PRO A 54 11.82 -6.35 -0.68
C PRO A 54 11.66 -6.65 -2.18
N PHE A 55 10.67 -6.05 -2.84
CA PHE A 55 10.42 -6.24 -4.27
C PHE A 55 10.71 -5.00 -5.12
N CYS A 56 11.29 -3.94 -4.54
CA CYS A 56 11.63 -2.72 -5.27
C CYS A 56 12.97 -2.89 -5.99
N ALA A 57 12.95 -2.82 -7.33
CA ALA A 57 14.15 -2.71 -8.14
C ALA A 57 14.60 -1.25 -8.24
N GLU A 58 13.63 -0.34 -8.48
CA GLU A 58 13.91 1.08 -8.65
C GLU A 58 12.73 1.92 -8.14
N THR A 59 13.05 3.10 -7.63
CA THR A 59 12.05 4.13 -7.27
C THR A 59 12.53 5.48 -7.77
N ASN A 60 11.60 6.26 -8.33
CA ASN A 60 11.87 7.62 -8.77
C ASN A 60 10.86 8.57 -8.11
N VAL A 61 11.38 9.56 -7.36
CA VAL A 61 10.56 10.53 -6.64
C VAL A 61 10.37 11.76 -7.51
N LEU A 62 9.12 12.10 -7.81
CA LEU A 62 8.76 13.25 -8.66
C LEU A 62 8.42 14.48 -7.82
N THR A 63 7.62 14.29 -6.78
CA THR A 63 7.22 15.34 -5.85
C THR A 63 7.17 14.78 -4.43
N TRP A 64 7.76 15.49 -3.45
CA TRP A 64 7.85 15.04 -2.05
C TRP A 64 8.20 16.20 -1.10
N PRO A 65 7.77 16.21 0.19
CA PRO A 65 6.75 15.37 0.83
C PRO A 65 5.37 16.04 0.86
N GLY A 66 4.37 15.30 1.36
CA GLY A 66 3.06 15.83 1.71
C GLY A 66 1.93 15.38 0.78
N ASN A 67 0.77 15.98 0.96
CA ASN A 67 -0.37 15.76 0.08
C ASN A 67 -0.03 16.20 -1.36
N GLY A 68 -0.34 15.39 -2.35
CA GLY A 68 0.06 15.61 -3.75
C GLY A 68 1.47 15.12 -4.09
N SER A 69 2.17 14.45 -3.14
CA SER A 69 3.42 13.75 -3.47
C SER A 69 3.17 12.69 -4.54
N GLN A 70 4.20 12.46 -5.36
CA GLN A 70 4.16 11.46 -6.42
C GLN A 70 5.53 10.79 -6.55
N ASP A 71 5.52 9.48 -6.68
CA ASP A 71 6.70 8.69 -7.05
C ASP A 71 6.31 7.49 -7.92
N THR A 72 7.31 6.77 -8.41
CA THR A 72 7.12 5.48 -9.09
C THR A 72 7.87 4.39 -8.36
N ILE A 73 7.33 3.19 -8.40
CA ILE A 73 8.01 1.95 -8.03
C ILE A 73 8.10 1.04 -9.24
N THR A 74 9.30 0.61 -9.57
CA THR A 74 9.54 -0.51 -10.49
C THR A 74 9.90 -1.72 -9.67
N TYR A 75 9.12 -2.78 -9.82
CA TYR A 75 9.33 -4.06 -9.12
C TYR A 75 10.43 -4.88 -9.78
N LEU A 76 10.95 -5.89 -9.06
CA LEU A 76 11.93 -6.83 -9.58
C LEU A 76 11.45 -7.57 -10.84
N SER A 77 10.13 -7.77 -10.99
CA SER A 77 9.49 -8.31 -12.19
C SER A 77 9.50 -7.38 -13.41
N GLY A 78 9.96 -6.13 -13.26
CA GLY A 78 9.90 -5.09 -14.28
C GLY A 78 8.58 -4.32 -14.35
N PHE A 79 7.59 -4.69 -13.57
CA PHE A 79 6.32 -3.99 -13.51
C PHE A 79 6.46 -2.65 -12.79
N THR A 80 5.84 -1.58 -13.30
CA THR A 80 5.94 -0.22 -12.71
C THR A 80 4.58 0.33 -12.36
N TYR A 81 4.47 0.92 -11.16
CA TYR A 81 3.32 1.71 -10.73
C TYR A 81 3.72 3.15 -10.43
N THR A 82 2.84 4.08 -10.82
CA THR A 82 2.82 5.44 -10.27
C THR A 82 2.01 5.41 -8.96
N ARG A 83 2.57 6.05 -7.92
CA ARG A 83 1.93 6.20 -6.62
C ARG A 83 1.61 7.68 -6.40
N ASN A 84 0.32 7.99 -6.25
CA ASN A 84 -0.18 9.34 -6.02
C ASN A 84 -0.63 9.45 -4.56
N PHE A 85 0.03 10.29 -3.75
CA PHE A 85 -0.29 10.47 -2.33
C PHE A 85 -1.46 11.44 -2.20
N VAL A 86 -2.64 10.91 -1.96
CA VAL A 86 -3.91 11.66 -1.95
C VAL A 86 -4.33 12.13 -0.57
N ALA A 87 -3.70 11.62 0.49
CA ALA A 87 -3.84 12.12 1.85
C ALA A 87 -2.55 11.88 2.63
N TRP A 88 -2.20 12.82 3.54
CA TRP A 88 -0.97 12.77 4.32
C TRP A 88 -1.27 13.17 5.76
N PHE A 89 -1.07 12.25 6.69
CA PHE A 89 -1.35 12.41 8.12
C PHE A 89 -0.03 12.34 8.90
N GLY A 90 0.58 13.49 9.21
CA GLY A 90 1.88 13.54 9.89
C GLY A 90 1.93 12.70 11.16
N GLY A 91 2.92 11.83 11.30
CA GLY A 91 3.07 10.91 12.42
C GLY A 91 2.14 9.69 12.41
N VAL A 92 1.15 9.63 11.49
CA VAL A 92 0.11 8.58 11.47
C VAL A 92 0.18 7.72 10.20
N GLY A 93 0.44 8.34 9.04
CA GLY A 93 0.49 7.61 7.78
C GLY A 93 0.03 8.44 6.59
N TYR A 94 -0.32 7.75 5.49
CA TYR A 94 -0.78 8.38 4.26
C TYR A 94 -1.65 7.42 3.44
N ASP A 95 -2.40 7.98 2.49
CA ASP A 95 -3.16 7.22 1.50
C ASP A 95 -2.57 7.45 0.11
N ILE A 96 -2.45 6.38 -0.66
CA ILE A 96 -1.89 6.37 -2.00
C ILE A 96 -2.94 5.83 -2.98
N GLU A 97 -3.11 6.46 -4.13
CA GLU A 97 -3.79 5.85 -5.28
C GLU A 97 -2.75 5.31 -6.26
N LEU A 98 -2.97 4.06 -6.72
CA LEU A 98 -2.08 3.40 -7.68
C LEU A 98 -2.59 3.61 -9.10
N GLY A 99 -1.75 4.25 -9.94
CA GLY A 99 -2.09 4.66 -11.29
C GLY A 99 -2.82 6.00 -11.32
N ASP A 100 -3.09 6.50 -12.52
CA ASP A 100 -3.71 7.80 -12.75
C ASP A 100 -5.21 7.64 -13.02
N ARG A 101 -6.02 8.54 -12.46
CA ARG A 101 -7.48 8.57 -12.72
C ARG A 101 -7.77 8.79 -14.22
N PRO A 102 -8.74 8.11 -14.82
CA PRO A 102 -9.72 7.18 -14.20
C PRO A 102 -9.25 5.72 -14.15
N ASN A 103 -7.96 5.42 -14.39
CA ASN A 103 -7.41 4.06 -14.42
C ASN A 103 -6.76 3.64 -13.10
N THR A 104 -7.10 4.32 -12.00
CA THR A 104 -6.65 3.94 -10.65
C THR A 104 -7.14 2.53 -10.30
N THR A 105 -6.23 1.67 -9.85
CA THR A 105 -6.50 0.24 -9.61
C THR A 105 -6.74 -0.09 -8.16
N ALA A 106 -6.18 0.70 -7.25
CA ALA A 106 -6.33 0.52 -5.81
C ALA A 106 -6.05 1.81 -5.04
N ARG A 107 -6.61 1.90 -3.83
CA ARG A 107 -6.18 2.83 -2.80
C ARG A 107 -5.45 2.05 -1.70
N VAL A 108 -4.30 2.54 -1.28
CA VAL A 108 -3.43 1.90 -0.30
C VAL A 108 -3.31 2.81 0.92
N LEU A 109 -3.71 2.29 2.07
CA LEU A 109 -3.77 3.02 3.33
C LEU A 109 -2.61 2.55 4.23
N TRP A 110 -1.71 3.45 4.58
CA TRP A 110 -0.62 3.21 5.51
C TRP A 110 -0.95 3.82 6.85
N ARG A 111 -0.87 3.05 7.93
CA ARG A 111 -1.17 3.56 9.28
C ARG A 111 -0.17 3.07 10.30
N ILE A 112 0.24 3.98 11.16
CA ILE A 112 1.07 3.73 12.33
C ILE A 112 0.18 3.87 13.56
N GLU A 113 0.25 2.91 14.47
CA GLU A 113 -0.40 2.98 15.77
C GLU A 113 0.66 2.93 16.87
N LYS A 114 0.69 3.95 17.73
CA LYS A 114 1.57 3.97 18.90
C LYS A 114 1.04 2.97 19.96
N LYS A 115 1.88 2.02 20.36
CA LYS A 115 1.59 1.07 21.44
C LYS A 115 2.24 1.52 22.76
N SER A 116 3.48 2.05 22.69
CA SER A 116 4.23 2.65 23.79
C SER A 116 5.27 3.62 23.24
N ASP A 117 6.13 4.17 24.09
CA ASP A 117 7.21 5.06 23.63
C ASP A 117 8.30 4.33 22.82
N LYS A 118 8.38 3.00 22.96
CA LYS A 118 9.37 2.15 22.26
C LYS A 118 8.74 1.04 21.41
N ARG A 119 7.43 1.07 21.23
CA ARG A 119 6.72 0.08 20.44
C ARG A 119 5.56 0.70 19.68
N SER A 120 5.43 0.31 18.44
CA SER A 120 4.36 0.73 17.53
C SER A 120 3.92 -0.43 16.66
N SER A 121 2.88 -0.24 15.87
CA SER A 121 2.56 -1.14 14.76
C SER A 121 2.44 -0.36 13.46
N LEU A 122 2.81 -1.01 12.36
CA LEU A 122 2.61 -0.52 11.00
C LEU A 122 1.62 -1.43 10.29
N SER A 123 0.62 -0.83 9.65
CA SER A 123 -0.31 -1.57 8.81
C SER A 123 -0.39 -0.97 7.40
N ILE A 124 -0.58 -1.85 6.43
CA ILE A 124 -0.83 -1.52 5.02
C ILE A 124 -2.13 -2.21 4.63
N GLU A 125 -3.10 -1.44 4.16
CA GLU A 125 -4.37 -1.94 3.66
C GLU A 125 -4.53 -1.54 2.20
N VAL A 126 -4.74 -2.52 1.32
CA VAL A 126 -5.02 -2.31 -0.09
C VAL A 126 -6.51 -2.46 -0.32
N VAL A 127 -7.13 -1.41 -0.79
CA VAL A 127 -8.54 -1.37 -1.18
C VAL A 127 -8.61 -1.38 -2.70
N PRO A 128 -9.02 -2.49 -3.32
CA PRO A 128 -9.18 -2.55 -4.78
C PRO A 128 -10.24 -1.56 -5.27
N LEU A 129 -9.99 -0.95 -6.42
CA LEU A 129 -10.97 -0.13 -7.12
C LEU A 129 -11.43 -0.88 -8.38
N LEU A 130 -12.69 -1.26 -8.41
CA LEU A 130 -13.29 -2.07 -9.46
C LEU A 130 -14.15 -1.17 -10.37
N LYS A 131 -14.23 -1.52 -11.65
CA LYS A 131 -15.16 -0.82 -12.54
C LYS A 131 -16.59 -1.09 -12.13
N THR A 132 -17.43 -0.05 -12.08
CA THR A 132 -18.86 -0.19 -11.85
C THR A 132 -19.52 -1.03 -12.95
N GLY A 133 -20.61 -1.73 -12.61
CA GLY A 133 -21.37 -2.54 -13.57
C GLY A 133 -20.77 -3.92 -13.87
N LEU A 134 -19.70 -4.33 -13.19
CA LEU A 134 -19.24 -5.71 -13.25
C LEU A 134 -20.24 -6.63 -12.52
N SER A 135 -20.52 -7.82 -13.09
CA SER A 135 -21.30 -8.84 -12.40
C SER A 135 -20.54 -9.34 -11.16
N ASP A 136 -21.25 -9.84 -10.14
CA ASP A 136 -20.64 -10.36 -8.90
C ASP A 136 -19.64 -11.48 -9.18
N GLU A 137 -19.92 -12.32 -10.18
CA GLU A 137 -19.02 -13.37 -10.64
C GLU A 137 -17.69 -12.77 -11.16
N LYS A 138 -17.74 -11.74 -12.00
CA LYS A 138 -16.54 -11.05 -12.51
C LYS A 138 -15.77 -10.35 -11.40
N LYS A 139 -16.47 -9.69 -10.45
CA LYS A 139 -15.84 -9.07 -9.28
C LYS A 139 -15.11 -10.10 -8.44
N ARG A 140 -15.73 -11.26 -8.18
CA ARG A 140 -15.13 -12.37 -7.44
C ARG A 140 -13.88 -12.89 -8.15
N GLN A 141 -13.96 -13.22 -9.44
CA GLN A 141 -12.83 -13.72 -10.24
C GLN A 141 -11.66 -12.72 -10.26
N TYR A 142 -11.97 -11.45 -10.41
CA TYR A 142 -10.96 -10.38 -10.39
C TYR A 142 -10.28 -10.27 -9.03
N THR A 143 -11.08 -10.33 -7.96
CA THR A 143 -10.57 -10.27 -6.57
C THR A 143 -9.72 -11.49 -6.25
N GLU A 144 -10.16 -12.69 -6.58
CA GLU A 144 -9.41 -13.93 -6.32
C GLU A 144 -8.09 -13.96 -7.09
N ARG A 145 -8.09 -13.53 -8.35
CA ARG A 145 -6.91 -13.55 -9.22
C ARG A 145 -5.86 -12.53 -8.82
N LEU A 146 -6.27 -11.29 -8.47
CA LEU A 146 -5.34 -10.18 -8.25
C LEU A 146 -5.10 -9.90 -6.76
N PHE A 147 -6.08 -10.20 -5.90
CA PHE A 147 -6.09 -9.82 -4.50
C PHE A 147 -6.19 -11.03 -3.54
N GLY A 148 -5.81 -12.23 -4.02
CA GLY A 148 -5.79 -13.44 -3.21
C GLY A 148 -4.51 -13.61 -2.39
N SER A 149 -4.10 -14.86 -2.18
CA SER A 149 -2.92 -15.23 -1.38
C SER A 149 -1.61 -14.58 -1.86
N VAL A 150 -1.51 -14.29 -3.15
CA VAL A 150 -0.33 -13.64 -3.76
C VAL A 150 -0.15 -12.20 -3.25
N LEU A 151 -1.22 -11.41 -3.18
CA LEU A 151 -1.16 -10.06 -2.64
C LEU A 151 -1.01 -10.07 -1.12
N GLN A 152 -1.65 -11.01 -0.41
CA GLN A 152 -1.45 -11.13 1.04
C GLN A 152 0.02 -11.40 1.37
N HIS A 153 0.65 -12.37 0.71
CA HIS A 153 2.07 -12.65 0.88
C HIS A 153 2.94 -11.42 0.54
N TYR A 154 2.60 -10.68 -0.52
CA TYR A 154 3.29 -9.43 -0.85
C TYR A 154 3.23 -8.42 0.30
N LEU A 155 2.04 -8.15 0.84
CA LEU A 155 1.86 -7.21 1.94
C LEU A 155 2.61 -7.63 3.20
N ASP A 156 2.58 -8.93 3.53
CA ASP A 156 3.30 -9.50 4.69
C ASP A 156 4.83 -9.31 4.53
N CYS A 157 5.37 -9.48 3.33
CA CYS A 157 6.77 -9.21 3.06
C CYS A 157 7.12 -7.72 3.15
N VAL A 158 6.22 -6.85 2.67
CA VAL A 158 6.46 -5.40 2.70
C VAL A 158 6.49 -4.87 4.14
N VAL A 159 5.50 -5.20 4.98
CA VAL A 159 5.51 -4.73 6.38
C VAL A 159 6.74 -5.26 7.15
N ARG A 160 7.18 -6.50 6.88
CA ARG A 160 8.42 -7.07 7.44
C ARG A 160 9.68 -6.33 6.97
N GLY A 161 9.67 -5.85 5.74
CA GLY A 161 10.78 -5.05 5.21
C GLY A 161 10.94 -3.73 5.95
N TYR A 162 9.86 -3.04 6.22
CA TYR A 162 9.88 -1.81 7.00
C TYR A 162 10.26 -2.07 8.47
N GLU A 163 9.70 -3.10 9.09
CA GLU A 163 10.10 -3.50 10.45
C GLU A 163 11.60 -3.78 10.53
N TYR A 164 12.13 -4.61 9.62
CA TYR A 164 13.54 -4.95 9.57
C TYR A 164 14.44 -3.71 9.45
N HIS A 165 14.08 -2.79 8.52
CA HIS A 165 14.86 -1.57 8.32
C HIS A 165 14.83 -0.65 9.54
N VAL A 166 13.64 -0.43 10.11
CA VAL A 166 13.46 0.42 11.30
C VAL A 166 14.27 -0.09 12.49
N VAL A 167 14.22 -1.41 12.73
CA VAL A 167 14.87 -2.01 13.90
C VAL A 167 16.39 -2.15 13.73
N THR A 168 16.84 -2.47 12.50
CA THR A 168 18.26 -2.79 12.27
C THR A 168 19.08 -1.68 11.63
N GLY A 169 18.42 -0.70 11.00
CA GLY A 169 19.05 0.32 10.16
C GLY A 169 19.63 -0.21 8.84
N LYS A 170 19.42 -1.49 8.52
CA LYS A 170 19.98 -2.13 7.31
C LYS A 170 18.96 -2.09 6.18
N SER A 171 19.45 -1.95 4.94
CA SER A 171 18.59 -2.07 3.76
C SER A 171 18.14 -3.52 3.56
N VAL A 172 16.89 -3.68 3.14
CA VAL A 172 16.28 -4.97 2.81
C VAL A 172 16.84 -5.47 1.47
N LYS A 173 17.15 -6.75 1.40
CA LYS A 173 17.59 -7.40 0.16
C LYS A 173 16.39 -7.79 -0.69
N SER A 174 16.61 -7.91 -2.01
CA SER A 174 15.61 -8.45 -2.93
C SER A 174 15.12 -9.82 -2.45
N ASP A 175 13.79 -10.01 -2.45
CA ASP A 175 13.12 -11.25 -2.04
C ASP A 175 13.48 -11.76 -0.63
N GLN A 176 13.97 -10.89 0.27
CA GLN A 176 14.49 -11.27 1.60
C GLN A 176 13.50 -12.11 2.43
N PHE A 177 12.20 -11.89 2.27
CA PHE A 177 11.15 -12.57 3.03
C PHE A 177 10.35 -13.59 2.21
N GLY A 178 10.89 -13.97 1.07
CA GLY A 178 10.30 -14.92 0.13
C GLY A 178 9.97 -14.28 -1.22
N ARG A 179 9.97 -15.12 -2.26
CA ARG A 179 9.63 -14.71 -3.62
C ARG A 179 8.12 -14.56 -3.81
N ASN A 180 7.74 -13.66 -4.68
CA ASN A 180 6.35 -13.44 -5.07
C ASN A 180 6.19 -13.57 -6.59
N PRO A 181 5.23 -14.36 -7.10
CA PRO A 181 5.10 -14.64 -8.53
C PRO A 181 4.81 -13.40 -9.40
N HIS A 182 4.28 -12.30 -8.81
CA HIS A 182 3.98 -11.07 -9.54
C HIS A 182 5.05 -9.99 -9.41
N TYR A 183 5.82 -10.00 -8.33
CA TYR A 183 6.71 -8.89 -7.98
C TYR A 183 8.19 -9.25 -7.98
N SER A 184 8.55 -10.54 -7.87
CA SER A 184 9.95 -11.00 -7.98
C SER A 184 10.40 -11.10 -9.44
N ALA A 185 11.73 -11.10 -9.66
CA ALA A 185 12.31 -11.38 -10.96
C ALA A 185 11.92 -12.81 -11.44
N HIS A 186 11.72 -12.97 -12.73
CA HIS A 186 11.43 -14.29 -13.35
C HIS A 186 12.67 -15.17 -13.46
#